data_c1e3496fcb2dda1ac6a4cc9021d4f096
#
_entry.id   c1e3496fcb2dda1ac6a4cc9021d4f096
#
_cell.length_a   1.000
_cell.length_b   1.000
_cell.length_c   1.000
_cell.angle_alpha   90.00
_cell.angle_beta   90.00
_cell.angle_gamma   90.00
#
_symmetry.space_group_name_H-M   'P 1'
#
loop_
_entity.id
_entity.type
_entity.pdbx_description
1 polymer ?
#
loop_
_entity_poly.entity_id
_entity_poly.type
_entity_poly.pdbx_seq_one_letter_code
_entity_poly.pdbx_strand_id
1 'polypeptide(L)'
;MVKFIESELVLLKKEIDEMWTLVYNQLDRAGEAVLTFDRELAQQVLVRERRVNALELKIDSDVEDIIALYNPVAIDLRFVLAMLKINTNLERLGDFAEGIARFVLNCKEPVLDPELLKRLRLEEMQGQVL
;
A
#
# COMPACT_ATOMS: atom_id res chain seq x y z
N MET A 1 5.60 -32.09 -9.13
CA MET A 1 5.33 -30.84 -9.89
C MET A 1 4.22 -30.03 -9.27
N VAL A 2 3.08 -30.64 -8.96
CA VAL A 2 1.96 -29.96 -8.28
C VAL A 2 2.41 -29.32 -6.95
N LYS A 3 3.26 -30.00 -6.20
CA LYS A 3 3.76 -29.50 -4.91
C LYS A 3 4.55 -28.21 -5.05
N PHE A 4 5.28 -28.02 -6.16
CA PHE A 4 6.09 -26.82 -6.35
C PHE A 4 5.22 -25.59 -6.63
N ILE A 5 4.17 -25.73 -7.43
CA ILE A 5 3.27 -24.62 -7.69
C ILE A 5 2.52 -24.23 -6.42
N GLU A 6 2.09 -25.21 -5.62
CA GLU A 6 1.40 -24.92 -4.36
C GLU A 6 2.26 -24.09 -3.42
N SER A 7 3.55 -24.43 -3.29
CA SER A 7 4.49 -23.66 -2.49
C SER A 7 4.64 -22.24 -3.00
N GLU A 8 4.73 -22.08 -4.31
CA GLU A 8 4.85 -20.76 -4.93
C GLU A 8 3.60 -19.91 -4.71
N LEU A 9 2.42 -20.52 -4.76
CA LEU A 9 1.17 -19.81 -4.52
C LEU A 9 1.06 -19.35 -3.06
N VAL A 10 1.52 -20.17 -2.12
CA VAL A 10 1.56 -19.79 -0.70
C VAL A 10 2.51 -18.61 -0.48
N LEU A 11 3.69 -18.65 -1.11
CA LEU A 11 4.66 -17.55 -1.01
C LEU A 11 4.10 -16.27 -1.62
N LEU A 12 3.45 -16.38 -2.76
CA LEU A 12 2.84 -15.23 -3.42
C LEU A 12 1.79 -14.57 -2.52
N LYS A 13 0.96 -15.37 -1.87
CA LYS A 13 -0.04 -14.82 -0.94
C LYS A 13 0.62 -14.11 0.23
N LYS A 14 1.71 -14.64 0.76
CA LYS A 14 2.45 -13.99 1.85
C LYS A 14 3.02 -12.65 1.40
N GLU A 15 3.54 -12.57 0.19
CA GLU A 15 4.05 -11.33 -0.37
C GLU A 15 2.94 -10.29 -0.54
N ILE A 16 1.78 -10.70 -0.98
CA ILE A 16 0.62 -9.81 -1.09
C ILE A 16 0.18 -9.32 0.29
N ASP A 17 0.16 -10.19 1.30
CA ASP A 17 -0.18 -9.79 2.66
C ASP A 17 0.84 -8.79 3.21
N GLU A 18 2.12 -8.97 2.91
CA GLU A 18 3.16 -8.02 3.29
C GLU A 18 2.97 -6.68 2.58
N MET A 19 2.69 -6.72 1.28
CA MET A 19 2.41 -5.51 0.50
C MET A 19 1.21 -4.74 1.06
N TRP A 20 0.16 -5.45 1.42
CA TRP A 20 -1.01 -4.87 2.05
C TRP A 20 -0.64 -4.10 3.32
N THR A 21 0.15 -4.74 4.19
CA THR A 21 0.58 -4.13 5.45
C THR A 21 1.44 -2.89 5.22
N LEU A 22 2.37 -2.96 4.28
CA LEU A 22 3.23 -1.83 3.95
C LEU A 22 2.42 -0.64 3.42
N VAL A 23 1.50 -0.90 2.51
CA VAL A 23 0.66 0.16 1.91
C VAL A 23 -0.30 0.74 2.94
N TYR A 24 -0.92 -0.10 3.76
CA TYR A 24 -1.78 0.37 4.84
C TYR A 24 -1.02 1.33 5.76
N ASN A 25 0.19 0.96 6.17
CA ASN A 25 1.01 1.82 7.02
C ASN A 25 1.39 3.13 6.33
N GLN A 26 1.65 3.09 5.03
CA GLN A 26 1.93 4.29 4.24
C GLN A 26 0.74 5.25 4.23
N LEU A 27 -0.46 4.73 3.98
CA LEU A 27 -1.68 5.52 3.98
C LEU A 27 -1.96 6.12 5.36
N ASP A 28 -1.79 5.33 6.40
CA ASP A 28 -2.01 5.76 7.77
C ASP A 28 -1.06 6.91 8.14
N ARG A 29 0.22 6.76 7.84
CA ARG A 29 1.23 7.79 8.11
C ARG A 29 1.03 9.04 7.28
N ALA A 30 0.70 8.87 6.00
CA ALA A 30 0.45 10.01 5.12
C ALA A 30 -0.77 10.81 5.61
N GLY A 31 -1.83 10.12 6.02
CA GLY A 31 -3.01 10.77 6.59
C GLY A 31 -2.67 11.54 7.86
N GLU A 32 -1.93 10.94 8.76
CA GLU A 32 -1.48 11.58 9.99
C GLU A 32 -0.62 12.82 9.68
N ALA A 33 0.28 12.70 8.71
CA ALA A 33 1.15 13.81 8.30
C ALA A 33 0.34 15.01 7.82
N VAL A 34 -0.73 14.77 7.05
CA VAL A 34 -1.62 15.84 6.59
C VAL A 34 -2.36 16.48 7.76
N LEU A 35 -2.95 15.65 8.61
CA LEU A 35 -3.81 16.11 9.70
C LEU A 35 -3.03 16.92 10.74
N THR A 36 -1.81 16.52 11.03
CA THR A 36 -0.98 17.16 12.05
C THR A 36 0.09 18.09 11.49
N PHE A 37 0.19 18.17 10.16
CA PHE A 37 1.26 18.88 9.47
C PHE A 37 2.64 18.43 9.94
N ASP A 38 2.81 17.10 10.01
CA ASP A 38 4.05 16.49 10.45
C ASP A 38 4.94 16.21 9.24
N ARG A 39 5.86 17.10 8.97
CA ARG A 39 6.75 17.01 7.81
C ARG A 39 7.75 15.88 7.97
N GLU A 40 8.16 15.57 9.18
CA GLU A 40 9.08 14.47 9.44
C GLU A 40 8.41 13.13 9.12
N LEU A 41 7.16 12.97 9.50
CA LEU A 41 6.37 11.78 9.19
C LEU A 41 6.17 11.65 7.68
N ALA A 42 5.91 12.76 6.98
CA ALA A 42 5.80 12.77 5.52
C ALA A 42 7.10 12.31 4.87
N GLN A 43 8.24 12.75 5.41
CA GLN A 43 9.55 12.33 4.92
C GLN A 43 9.74 10.81 5.09
N GLN A 44 9.29 10.25 6.20
CA GLN A 44 9.34 8.82 6.44
C GLN A 44 8.53 8.04 5.41
N VAL A 45 7.37 8.56 5.00
CA VAL A 45 6.56 7.93 3.96
C VAL A 45 7.35 7.84 2.66
N LEU A 46 8.03 8.92 2.26
CA LEU A 46 8.83 8.92 1.04
C LEU A 46 9.97 7.91 1.10
N VAL A 47 10.64 7.81 2.23
CA VAL A 47 11.74 6.86 2.40
C VAL A 47 11.25 5.42 2.30
N ARG A 48 10.12 5.12 2.91
CA ARG A 48 9.55 3.76 2.92
C ARG A 48 8.93 3.36 1.59
N GLU A 49 8.63 4.32 0.73
CA GLU A 49 8.06 4.03 -0.59
C GLU A 49 9.00 3.17 -1.44
N ARG A 50 10.31 3.28 -1.23
CA ARG A 50 11.29 2.42 -1.91
C ARG A 50 11.03 0.95 -1.64
N ARG A 51 10.68 0.61 -0.39
CA ARG A 51 10.40 -0.76 0.00
C ARG A 51 9.10 -1.27 -0.64
N VAL A 52 8.09 -0.41 -0.69
CA VAL A 52 6.82 -0.72 -1.35
C VAL A 52 7.05 -1.00 -2.84
N ASN A 53 7.82 -0.13 -3.50
CA ASN A 53 8.14 -0.29 -4.92
C ASN A 53 8.95 -1.55 -5.20
N ALA A 54 9.90 -1.86 -4.34
CA ALA A 54 10.72 -3.07 -4.49
C ALA A 54 9.87 -4.33 -4.36
N LEU A 55 8.96 -4.35 -3.40
CA LEU A 55 8.08 -5.51 -3.21
C LEU A 55 7.07 -5.64 -4.36
N GLU A 56 6.55 -4.53 -4.86
CA GLU A 56 5.65 -4.52 -6.01
C GLU A 56 6.33 -5.17 -7.22
N LEU A 57 7.56 -4.79 -7.53
CA LEU A 57 8.31 -5.36 -8.64
C LEU A 57 8.62 -6.84 -8.41
N LYS A 58 8.93 -7.22 -7.18
CA LYS A 58 9.19 -8.62 -6.85
C LYS A 58 7.95 -9.48 -7.05
N ILE A 59 6.78 -9.01 -6.64
CA ILE A 59 5.52 -9.72 -6.83
C ILE A 59 5.22 -9.88 -8.32
N ASP A 60 5.39 -8.83 -9.11
CA ASP A 60 5.20 -8.89 -10.56
C ASP A 60 6.09 -9.94 -11.19
N SER A 61 7.36 -9.95 -10.80
CA SER A 61 8.34 -10.92 -11.31
C SER A 61 7.97 -12.34 -10.90
N ASP A 62 7.55 -12.54 -9.66
CA ASP A 62 7.15 -13.86 -9.16
C ASP A 62 5.90 -14.38 -9.91
N VAL A 63 4.96 -13.50 -10.20
CA VAL A 63 3.77 -13.86 -11.00
C VAL A 63 4.18 -14.31 -12.40
N GLU A 64 5.05 -13.56 -13.05
CA GLU A 64 5.56 -13.92 -14.38
C GLU A 64 6.25 -15.28 -14.37
N ASP A 65 7.09 -15.52 -13.37
CA ASP A 65 7.82 -16.77 -13.22
C ASP A 65 6.87 -17.95 -13.01
N ILE A 66 5.86 -17.78 -12.16
CA ILE A 66 4.88 -18.83 -11.92
C ILE A 66 4.15 -19.20 -13.20
N ILE A 67 3.72 -18.22 -13.97
CA ILE A 67 3.00 -18.46 -15.22
C ILE A 67 3.93 -19.14 -16.23
N ALA A 68 5.16 -18.67 -16.36
CA ALA A 68 6.10 -19.18 -17.34
C ALA A 68 6.61 -20.60 -17.01
N LEU A 69 6.89 -20.87 -15.73
CA LEU A 69 7.53 -22.13 -15.32
C LEU A 69 6.55 -23.26 -15.00
N TYR A 70 5.37 -22.91 -14.50
CA TYR A 70 4.43 -23.92 -14.01
C TYR A 70 3.21 -24.10 -14.91
N ASN A 71 2.98 -23.16 -15.82
CA ASN A 71 1.82 -23.20 -16.72
C ASN A 71 0.53 -23.55 -15.97
N PRO A 72 0.12 -22.71 -15.00
CA PRO A 72 -0.96 -23.04 -14.08
C PRO A 72 -2.30 -23.27 -14.80
N VAL A 73 -3.10 -24.20 -14.27
CA VAL A 73 -4.44 -24.47 -14.79
C VAL A 73 -5.46 -23.49 -14.20
N ALA A 74 -6.68 -23.55 -14.71
CA ALA A 74 -7.73 -22.54 -14.52
C ALA A 74 -7.84 -21.94 -13.13
N ILE A 75 -7.93 -22.77 -12.07
CA ILE A 75 -8.08 -22.26 -10.70
C ILE A 75 -6.82 -21.55 -10.23
N ASP A 76 -5.67 -22.16 -10.46
CA ASP A 76 -4.38 -21.59 -10.04
C ASP A 76 -4.06 -20.34 -10.83
N LEU A 77 -4.37 -20.33 -12.12
CA LEU A 77 -4.17 -19.15 -12.98
C LEU A 77 -5.05 -18.00 -12.49
N ARG A 78 -6.29 -18.24 -12.15
CA ARG A 78 -7.19 -17.22 -11.61
C ARG A 78 -6.65 -16.64 -10.32
N PHE A 79 -6.12 -17.48 -9.44
CA PHE A 79 -5.51 -17.03 -8.19
C PHE A 79 -4.32 -16.12 -8.47
N VAL A 80 -3.42 -16.53 -9.35
CA VAL A 80 -2.22 -15.74 -9.70
C VAL A 80 -2.60 -14.39 -10.30
N LEU A 81 -3.57 -14.38 -11.23
CA LEU A 81 -4.03 -13.15 -11.85
C LEU A 81 -4.74 -12.23 -10.85
N ALA A 82 -5.48 -12.81 -9.89
CA ALA A 82 -6.10 -12.04 -8.82
C ALA A 82 -5.04 -11.39 -7.94
N MET A 83 -3.97 -12.10 -7.61
CA MET A 83 -2.86 -11.55 -6.83
C MET A 83 -2.17 -10.41 -7.56
N LEU A 84 -1.97 -10.56 -8.87
CA LEU A 84 -1.39 -9.52 -9.70
C LEU A 84 -2.26 -8.26 -9.68
N LYS A 85 -3.57 -8.42 -9.82
CA LYS A 85 -4.51 -7.30 -9.79
C LYS A 85 -4.50 -6.59 -8.45
N ILE A 86 -4.48 -7.35 -7.36
CA ILE A 86 -4.38 -6.78 -6.01
C ILE A 86 -3.08 -5.99 -5.86
N ASN A 87 -1.97 -6.55 -6.34
CA ASN A 87 -0.68 -5.87 -6.29
C ASN A 87 -0.73 -4.52 -7.02
N THR A 88 -1.33 -4.49 -8.21
CA THR A 88 -1.49 -3.26 -8.98
C THR A 88 -2.32 -2.22 -8.22
N ASN A 89 -3.40 -2.66 -7.60
CA ASN A 89 -4.25 -1.75 -6.82
C ASN A 89 -3.54 -1.23 -5.57
N LEU A 90 -2.78 -2.09 -4.90
CA LEU A 90 -1.99 -1.69 -3.72
C LEU A 90 -0.90 -0.69 -4.10
N GLU A 91 -0.26 -0.89 -5.25
CA GLU A 91 0.75 0.04 -5.75
C GLU A 91 0.15 1.43 -5.98
N ARG A 92 -1.06 1.50 -6.55
CA ARG A 92 -1.75 2.79 -6.74
C ARG A 92 -2.06 3.48 -5.42
N LEU A 93 -2.44 2.72 -4.40
CA LEU A 93 -2.68 3.27 -3.06
C LEU A 93 -1.37 3.77 -2.45
N GLY A 94 -0.27 3.06 -2.67
CA GLY A 94 1.06 3.49 -2.25
C GLY A 94 1.47 4.81 -2.91
N ASP A 95 1.22 4.93 -4.21
CA ASP A 95 1.48 6.18 -4.94
C ASP A 95 0.63 7.32 -4.41
N PHE A 96 -0.61 7.05 -4.04
CA PHE A 96 -1.48 8.05 -3.45
C PHE A 96 -0.92 8.53 -2.11
N ALA A 97 -0.45 7.62 -1.26
CA ALA A 97 0.18 7.97 0.01
C ALA A 97 1.44 8.83 -0.20
N GLU A 98 2.27 8.46 -1.19
CA GLU A 98 3.45 9.24 -1.56
C GLU A 98 3.05 10.65 -1.99
N GLY A 99 2.01 10.76 -2.82
CA GLY A 99 1.51 12.06 -3.28
C GLY A 99 1.07 12.94 -2.12
N ILE A 100 0.39 12.38 -1.13
CA ILE A 100 -0.02 13.12 0.07
C ILE A 100 1.22 13.60 0.83
N ALA A 101 2.21 12.74 1.02
CA ALA A 101 3.43 13.09 1.73
C ALA A 101 4.18 14.22 1.03
N ARG A 102 4.30 14.16 -0.30
CA ARG A 102 4.93 15.23 -1.08
C ARG A 102 4.17 16.54 -0.96
N PHE A 103 2.85 16.47 -0.95
CA PHE A 103 2.01 17.65 -0.76
C PHE A 103 2.32 18.33 0.59
N VAL A 104 2.40 17.54 1.66
CA VAL A 104 2.73 18.05 2.99
C VAL A 104 4.09 18.74 3.00
N LEU A 105 5.08 18.12 2.35
CA LEU A 105 6.44 18.66 2.30
C LEU A 105 6.55 19.94 1.48
N ASN A 106 5.66 20.11 0.50
CA ASN A 106 5.64 21.31 -0.34
C ASN A 106 4.82 22.44 0.25
N CYS A 107 4.04 22.20 1.29
CA CYS A 107 3.26 23.24 1.96
C CYS A 107 4.14 24.00 2.94
N LYS A 108 3.97 25.33 2.99
CA LYS A 108 4.68 26.18 3.94
C LYS A 108 3.91 26.37 5.24
N GLU A 109 2.62 26.12 5.19
CA GLU A 109 1.71 26.31 6.32
C GLU A 109 0.86 25.05 6.48
N PRO A 110 0.28 24.81 7.69
CA PRO A 110 -0.60 23.67 7.89
C PRO A 110 -1.70 23.62 6.84
N VAL A 111 -1.94 22.44 6.29
CA VAL A 111 -2.95 22.22 5.26
C VAL A 111 -4.35 22.46 5.80
N LEU A 112 -4.58 22.10 7.07
CA LEU A 112 -5.86 22.26 7.74
C LEU A 112 -5.78 23.30 8.83
N ASP A 113 -6.83 24.14 8.92
CA ASP A 113 -7.01 25.05 10.03
C ASP A 113 -7.05 24.25 11.33
N PRO A 114 -6.30 24.67 12.38
CA PRO A 114 -6.32 23.98 13.67
C PRO A 114 -7.72 23.78 14.25
N GLU A 115 -8.59 24.74 14.02
CA GLU A 115 -9.98 24.65 14.48
C GLU A 115 -10.77 23.61 13.73
N LEU A 116 -10.59 23.53 12.42
CA LEU A 116 -11.20 22.51 11.59
C LEU A 116 -10.69 21.12 11.95
N LEU A 117 -9.38 21.00 12.17
CA LEU A 117 -8.77 19.75 12.59
C LEU A 117 -9.36 19.26 13.92
N LYS A 118 -9.52 20.18 14.88
CA LYS A 118 -10.09 19.87 16.17
C LYS A 118 -11.53 19.38 16.04
N ARG A 119 -12.30 20.01 15.15
CA ARG A 119 -13.68 19.62 14.87
C ARG A 119 -13.74 18.22 14.25
N LEU A 120 -12.88 17.93 13.28
CA LEU A 120 -12.80 16.62 12.65
C LEU A 120 -12.47 15.52 13.65
N ARG A 121 -11.55 15.77 14.57
CA ARG A 121 -11.18 14.81 15.61
C ARG A 121 -12.32 14.56 16.58
N LEU A 122 -13.10 15.58 16.92
CA LEU A 122 -14.26 15.42 17.77
C LEU A 122 -15.33 14.55 17.11
N GLU A 123 -15.59 14.78 15.83
CA GLU A 123 -16.55 13.98 15.08
C GLU A 123 -16.13 12.52 15.00
N GLU A 124 -14.84 12.27 14.78
CA GLU A 124 -14.27 10.95 14.75
C GLU A 124 -14.42 10.23 16.09
N MET A 125 -14.14 10.93 17.18
CA MET A 125 -14.28 10.38 18.53
C MET A 125 -15.73 10.06 18.88
N GLN A 126 -16.67 10.82 18.35
CA GLN A 126 -18.11 10.61 18.60
C GLN A 126 -18.71 9.56 17.66
N GLY A 127 -17.92 9.04 16.72
CA GLY A 127 -18.39 8.05 15.77
C GLY A 127 -19.39 8.59 14.76
N GLN A 128 -19.34 9.89 14.48
CA GLN A 128 -20.26 10.54 13.56
C GLN A 128 -19.76 10.59 12.13
N VAL A 129 -18.54 10.17 11.90
CA VAL A 129 -17.95 10.12 10.56
C VAL A 129 -18.32 8.78 9.95
N LEU A 130 -19.38 8.76 9.19
CA LEU A 130 -19.86 7.55 8.51
C LEU A 130 -19.89 7.78 7.01
#